data_4e443f3c5dd67ecb67169a5daf71a395
#
_entry.id   4e443f3c5dd67ecb67169a5daf71a395
#
_cell.length_a   1.000
_cell.length_b   1.000
_cell.length_c   1.000
_cell.angle_alpha   90.00
_cell.angle_beta   90.00
_cell.angle_gamma   90.00
#
_symmetry.space_group_name_H-M   'P 1'
#
loop_
_entity.id
_entity.type
_entity.pdbx_description
1 polymer ?
#
loop_
_entity_poly.entity_id
_entity_poly.type
_entity_poly.pdbx_seq_one_letter_code
_entity_poly.pdbx_strand_id
1 'polypeptide(L)'
;LDHTFSMKLTSCLVNPRACRETELNYEKVILPKRIAVVGAGPAGISFSIVAAQRGHEVSLFDENHEIGGQLNFAKMIPGKEEFYGLLDFYKNEIKRLKINLVKHHKVEFSELKEFDEVVLATGVLPRKVNIKGQDDVNFVYDYQEVFNSEVSLGNKIAIIGAGGIGFDMAEYISSSGISPTLNLTKWMEKWGVVDPEKERGGVLPKSEITLNTSSKEIFLLQRKNEKLGKRLGTVSYTHLRAHETSTY
;
A
#
# COMPACT_ATOMS: atom_id res chain seq x y z
N LEU A 1 -13.02 -7.98 3.20
CA LEU A 1 -13.85 -9.07 2.66
C LEU A 1 -13.41 -10.44 3.18
N ASP A 2 -12.10 -10.75 3.28
CA ASP A 2 -11.62 -12.05 3.75
C ASP A 2 -12.12 -12.40 5.16
N HIS A 3 -12.18 -11.43 6.05
CA HIS A 3 -12.77 -11.61 7.38
C HIS A 3 -14.25 -11.98 7.29
N THR A 4 -15.01 -11.27 6.44
CA THR A 4 -16.43 -11.53 6.23
C THR A 4 -16.67 -12.97 5.73
N PHE A 5 -15.93 -13.39 4.72
CA PHE A 5 -16.03 -14.76 4.21
C PHE A 5 -15.54 -15.84 5.19
N SER A 6 -14.71 -15.44 6.15
CA SER A 6 -14.23 -16.31 7.23
C SER A 6 -15.09 -16.23 8.48
N MET A 7 -16.27 -15.60 8.44
CA MET A 7 -17.17 -15.37 9.57
C MET A 7 -16.49 -14.65 10.75
N LYS A 8 -15.56 -13.75 10.46
CA LYS A 8 -14.85 -12.93 11.44
C LYS A 8 -15.32 -11.49 11.36
N LEU A 9 -15.17 -10.75 12.47
CA LEU A 9 -15.45 -9.33 12.50
C LEU A 9 -14.59 -8.61 11.45
N THR A 10 -15.25 -7.88 10.58
CA THR A 10 -14.58 -7.14 9.49
C THR A 10 -13.80 -5.95 10.05
N SER A 11 -12.67 -5.66 9.45
CA SER A 11 -11.87 -4.47 9.72
C SER A 11 -11.69 -3.66 8.43
N CYS A 12 -11.38 -2.39 8.57
CA CYS A 12 -11.11 -1.49 7.46
C CYS A 12 -9.78 -0.77 7.66
N LEU A 13 -8.96 -0.71 6.62
CA LEU A 13 -7.67 -0.01 6.66
C LEU A 13 -7.85 1.50 6.85
N VAL A 14 -8.89 2.08 6.25
CA VAL A 14 -9.16 3.52 6.25
C VAL A 14 -9.94 3.95 7.49
N ASN A 15 -10.88 3.11 7.95
CA ASN A 15 -11.72 3.40 9.11
C ASN A 15 -11.45 2.38 10.25
N PRO A 16 -10.61 2.70 11.23
CA PRO A 16 -10.33 1.80 12.36
C PRO A 16 -11.56 1.46 13.20
N ARG A 17 -12.60 2.29 13.15
CA ARG A 17 -13.86 2.08 13.88
C ARG A 17 -14.84 1.16 13.14
N ALA A 18 -14.56 0.78 11.90
CA ALA A 18 -15.48 -0.06 11.13
C ALA A 18 -15.84 -1.33 11.90
N CYS A 19 -17.14 -1.57 12.07
CA CYS A 19 -17.72 -2.65 12.88
C CYS A 19 -17.38 -2.60 14.38
N ARG A 20 -16.85 -1.46 14.87
CA ARG A 20 -16.50 -1.22 16.29
C ARG A 20 -16.96 0.16 16.77
N GLU A 21 -17.98 0.71 16.16
CA GLU A 21 -18.45 2.08 16.40
C GLU A 21 -18.96 2.27 17.83
N THR A 22 -19.47 1.19 18.45
CA THR A 22 -19.95 1.20 19.85
C THR A 22 -18.85 0.94 20.88
N GLU A 23 -17.70 0.40 20.47
CA GLU A 23 -16.57 0.07 21.36
C GLU A 23 -15.51 1.17 21.36
N LEU A 24 -15.16 1.67 20.15
CA LEU A 24 -14.11 2.66 19.97
C LEU A 24 -14.68 4.09 20.03
N ASN A 25 -15.07 4.50 21.23
CA ASN A 25 -15.52 5.87 21.50
C ASN A 25 -14.34 6.72 21.96
N TYR A 26 -14.08 7.81 21.22
CA TYR A 26 -12.94 8.70 21.47
C TYR A 26 -13.36 9.87 22.37
N GLU A 27 -13.62 9.57 23.64
CA GLU A 27 -13.98 10.56 24.63
C GLU A 27 -12.81 11.51 24.94
N LYS A 28 -13.15 12.76 25.25
CA LYS A 28 -12.15 13.75 25.66
C LYS A 28 -11.51 13.36 26.97
N VAL A 29 -10.19 13.54 27.05
CA VAL A 29 -9.46 13.32 28.32
C VAL A 29 -9.62 14.50 29.28
N ILE A 30 -9.55 14.20 30.56
CA ILE A 30 -9.59 15.23 31.62
C ILE A 30 -8.22 15.94 31.69
N LEU A 31 -7.13 15.19 31.54
CA LEU A 31 -5.76 15.70 31.64
C LEU A 31 -5.07 15.52 30.28
N PRO A 32 -4.99 16.58 29.45
CA PRO A 32 -4.21 16.56 28.22
C PRO A 32 -2.73 16.28 28.50
N LYS A 33 -2.11 15.54 27.59
CA LYS A 33 -0.67 15.26 27.59
C LYS A 33 -0.04 15.81 26.32
N ARG A 34 1.23 16.15 26.38
CA ARG A 34 2.08 16.41 25.23
C ARG A 34 2.64 15.08 24.73
N ILE A 35 2.28 14.70 23.50
CA ILE A 35 2.63 13.39 22.93
C ILE A 35 3.49 13.59 21.70
N ALA A 36 4.68 12.98 21.71
CA ALA A 36 5.50 12.85 20.52
C ALA A 36 5.16 11.54 19.80
N VAL A 37 4.92 11.63 18.48
CA VAL A 37 4.74 10.46 17.61
C VAL A 37 5.86 10.47 16.57
N VAL A 38 6.66 9.41 16.53
CA VAL A 38 7.79 9.28 15.62
C VAL A 38 7.42 8.35 14.46
N GLY A 39 7.30 8.91 13.27
CA GLY A 39 6.88 8.25 12.04
C GLY A 39 5.48 8.65 11.59
N ALA A 40 5.40 9.37 10.46
CA ALA A 40 4.15 9.79 9.82
C ALA A 40 3.67 8.79 8.75
N GLY A 41 3.83 7.50 9.00
CA GLY A 41 3.14 6.44 8.28
C GLY A 41 1.69 6.28 8.77
N PRO A 42 0.91 5.35 8.20
CA PRO A 42 -0.51 5.19 8.55
C PRO A 42 -0.75 4.94 10.04
N ALA A 43 0.14 4.21 10.71
CA ALA A 43 0.02 3.93 12.14
C ALA A 43 0.19 5.21 12.98
N GLY A 44 1.28 5.97 12.74
CA GLY A 44 1.54 7.20 13.49
C GLY A 44 0.50 8.28 13.23
N ILE A 45 0.05 8.44 11.99
CA ILE A 45 -1.00 9.42 11.65
C ILE A 45 -2.32 9.04 12.30
N SER A 46 -2.75 7.77 12.22
CA SER A 46 -4.01 7.32 12.84
C SER A 46 -3.99 7.49 14.35
N PHE A 47 -2.86 7.17 15.00
CA PHE A 47 -2.69 7.42 16.42
C PHE A 47 -2.78 8.93 16.74
N SER A 48 -2.07 9.76 15.98
CA SER A 48 -2.04 11.22 16.16
C SER A 48 -3.43 11.85 16.04
N ILE A 49 -4.21 11.41 15.05
CA ILE A 49 -5.59 11.86 14.85
C ILE A 49 -6.45 11.52 16.06
N VAL A 50 -6.41 10.27 16.54
CA VAL A 50 -7.22 9.84 17.69
C VAL A 50 -6.77 10.55 18.95
N ALA A 51 -5.47 10.69 19.22
CA ALA A 51 -4.95 11.39 20.38
C ALA A 51 -5.37 12.87 20.39
N ALA A 52 -5.26 13.56 19.25
CA ALA A 52 -5.68 14.95 19.11
C ALA A 52 -7.22 15.10 19.23
N GLN A 53 -8.00 14.16 18.69
CA GLN A 53 -9.45 14.12 18.86
C GLN A 53 -9.83 13.99 20.35
N ARG A 54 -9.06 13.23 21.12
CA ARG A 54 -9.24 13.08 22.56
C ARG A 54 -8.77 14.28 23.37
N GLY A 55 -8.09 15.24 22.76
CA GLY A 55 -7.69 16.50 23.38
C GLY A 55 -6.23 16.56 23.85
N HIS A 56 -5.39 15.60 23.46
CA HIS A 56 -3.95 15.67 23.67
C HIS A 56 -3.30 16.68 22.71
N GLU A 57 -2.16 17.24 23.11
CA GLU A 57 -1.28 18.03 22.27
C GLU A 57 -0.29 17.07 21.57
N VAL A 58 -0.36 16.99 20.24
CA VAL A 58 0.39 16.00 19.46
C VAL A 58 1.40 16.66 18.54
N SER A 59 2.67 16.23 18.65
CA SER A 59 3.73 16.52 17.68
C SER A 59 4.08 15.24 16.92
N LEU A 60 3.90 15.28 15.60
CA LEU A 60 4.16 14.16 14.68
C LEU A 60 5.44 14.44 13.89
N PHE A 61 6.43 13.60 14.05
CA PHE A 61 7.75 13.72 13.42
C PHE A 61 7.93 12.70 12.30
N ASP A 62 8.54 13.11 11.19
CA ASP A 62 8.97 12.18 10.14
C ASP A 62 10.28 12.67 9.48
N GLU A 63 11.18 11.74 9.20
CA GLU A 63 12.44 12.03 8.51
C GLU A 63 12.24 12.32 7.02
N ASN A 64 11.12 11.91 6.44
CA ASN A 64 10.81 12.11 5.03
C ASN A 64 10.11 13.45 4.78
N HIS A 65 10.14 13.89 3.51
CA HIS A 65 9.42 15.08 3.05
C HIS A 65 7.91 14.90 2.96
N GLU A 66 7.46 13.66 2.71
CA GLU A 66 6.05 13.31 2.52
C GLU A 66 5.56 12.40 3.63
N ILE A 67 4.36 12.66 4.12
CA ILE A 67 3.65 11.76 5.04
C ILE A 67 3.15 10.53 4.28
N GLY A 68 2.85 9.45 5.02
CA GLY A 68 2.21 8.26 4.46
C GLY A 68 3.08 7.00 4.49
N GLY A 69 4.41 7.14 4.66
CA GLY A 69 5.31 5.98 4.73
C GLY A 69 5.11 5.02 3.55
N GLN A 70 4.85 3.75 3.81
CA GLN A 70 4.64 2.71 2.79
C GLN A 70 3.43 2.95 1.86
N LEU A 71 2.46 3.77 2.23
CA LEU A 71 1.35 4.14 1.35
C LEU A 71 1.83 4.92 0.11
N ASN A 72 2.97 5.60 0.20
CA ASN A 72 3.55 6.30 -0.94
C ASN A 72 4.00 5.35 -2.05
N PHE A 73 4.37 4.12 -1.73
CA PHE A 73 4.63 3.06 -2.70
C PHE A 73 3.33 2.37 -3.13
N ALA A 74 2.46 2.04 -2.18
CA ALA A 74 1.21 1.36 -2.47
C ALA A 74 0.31 2.11 -3.45
N LYS A 75 0.21 3.44 -3.34
CA LYS A 75 -0.58 4.30 -4.24
C LYS A 75 -0.12 4.27 -5.71
N MET A 76 1.13 3.86 -5.96
CA MET A 76 1.71 3.79 -7.32
C MET A 76 1.33 2.51 -8.05
N ILE A 77 0.80 1.52 -7.35
CA ILE A 77 0.43 0.22 -7.91
C ILE A 77 -0.92 0.36 -8.62
N PRO A 78 -1.03 -0.04 -9.89
CA PRO A 78 -2.30 -0.01 -10.62
C PRO A 78 -3.42 -0.72 -9.87
N GLY A 79 -4.56 -0.04 -9.72
CA GLY A 79 -5.69 -0.55 -8.94
C GLY A 79 -5.66 -0.21 -7.44
N LYS A 80 -4.64 0.51 -6.97
CA LYS A 80 -4.53 0.99 -5.57
C LYS A 80 -4.47 2.51 -5.44
N GLU A 81 -4.88 3.23 -6.45
CA GLU A 81 -4.84 4.69 -6.51
C GLU A 81 -5.74 5.36 -5.46
N GLU A 82 -6.70 4.64 -4.87
CA GLU A 82 -7.51 5.15 -3.76
C GLU A 82 -6.66 5.59 -2.56
N PHE A 83 -5.44 5.08 -2.41
CA PHE A 83 -4.53 5.56 -1.37
C PHE A 83 -4.11 7.03 -1.52
N TYR A 84 -4.23 7.63 -2.70
CA TYR A 84 -4.11 9.09 -2.84
C TYR A 84 -5.17 9.80 -2.00
N GLY A 85 -6.44 9.36 -2.10
CA GLY A 85 -7.53 9.91 -1.31
C GLY A 85 -7.33 9.74 0.21
N LEU A 86 -6.77 8.59 0.63
CA LEU A 86 -6.43 8.37 2.04
C LEU A 86 -5.34 9.33 2.54
N LEU A 87 -4.31 9.57 1.74
CA LEU A 87 -3.26 10.53 2.07
C LEU A 87 -3.79 11.96 2.15
N ASP A 88 -4.69 12.34 1.27
CA ASP A 88 -5.33 13.66 1.30
C ASP A 88 -6.27 13.80 2.52
N PHE A 89 -6.99 12.76 2.89
CA PHE A 89 -7.74 12.70 4.15
C PHE A 89 -6.82 12.94 5.34
N TYR A 90 -5.68 12.24 5.42
CA TYR A 90 -4.71 12.42 6.50
C TYR A 90 -4.15 13.85 6.57
N LYS A 91 -3.78 14.45 5.44
CA LYS A 91 -3.31 15.85 5.38
C LYS A 91 -4.37 16.82 5.92
N ASN A 92 -5.63 16.60 5.56
CA ASN A 92 -6.74 17.42 6.00
C ASN A 92 -7.01 17.26 7.51
N GLU A 93 -6.99 16.03 8.03
CA GLU A 93 -7.18 15.76 9.46
C GLU A 93 -6.06 16.35 10.33
N ILE A 94 -4.81 16.24 9.89
CA ILE A 94 -3.65 16.85 10.57
C ILE A 94 -3.88 18.37 10.71
N LYS A 95 -4.30 19.04 9.63
CA LYS A 95 -4.61 20.48 9.66
C LYS A 95 -5.80 20.79 10.55
N ARG A 96 -6.91 20.06 10.40
CA ARG A 96 -8.16 20.29 11.15
C ARG A 96 -7.95 20.16 12.65
N LEU A 97 -7.16 19.18 13.07
CA LEU A 97 -6.87 18.89 14.46
C LEU A 97 -5.67 19.67 15.02
N LYS A 98 -5.04 20.50 14.19
CA LYS A 98 -3.87 21.30 14.55
C LYS A 98 -2.71 20.46 15.11
N ILE A 99 -2.51 19.26 14.56
CA ILE A 99 -1.37 18.41 14.92
C ILE A 99 -0.10 19.11 14.44
N ASN A 100 0.88 19.26 15.33
CA ASN A 100 2.17 19.84 14.98
C ASN A 100 2.98 18.82 14.14
N LEU A 101 2.99 18.99 12.81
CA LEU A 101 3.70 18.11 11.89
C LEU A 101 5.10 18.65 11.58
N VAL A 102 6.12 17.91 11.98
CA VAL A 102 7.54 18.22 11.72
C VAL A 102 8.08 17.20 10.74
N LYS A 103 8.26 17.63 9.49
CA LYS A 103 8.78 16.79 8.39
C LYS A 103 10.25 17.04 8.14
N HIS A 104 10.88 16.11 7.39
CA HIS A 104 12.30 16.18 7.04
C HIS A 104 13.19 16.36 8.28
N HIS A 105 12.80 15.68 9.36
CA HIS A 105 13.46 15.79 10.65
C HIS A 105 13.57 14.42 11.32
N LYS A 106 14.78 13.94 11.44
CA LYS A 106 15.09 12.76 12.24
C LYS A 106 15.22 13.18 13.69
N VAL A 107 14.16 12.95 14.46
CA VAL A 107 14.10 13.37 15.87
C VAL A 107 15.15 12.65 16.71
N GLU A 108 15.84 13.41 17.57
CA GLU A 108 16.82 12.88 18.49
C GLU A 108 16.19 12.57 19.86
N PHE A 109 16.77 11.62 20.59
CA PHE A 109 16.24 11.21 21.90
C PHE A 109 16.15 12.36 22.91
N SER A 110 17.05 13.33 22.81
CA SER A 110 17.05 14.53 23.67
C SER A 110 15.79 15.37 23.52
N GLU A 111 15.26 15.50 22.30
CA GLU A 111 14.06 16.26 21.98
C GLU A 111 12.80 15.59 22.55
N LEU A 112 12.81 14.25 22.63
CA LEU A 112 11.68 13.47 23.15
C LEU A 112 11.47 13.61 24.65
N LYS A 113 12.47 14.06 25.40
CA LYS A 113 12.38 14.23 26.87
C LYS A 113 11.39 15.31 27.30
N GLU A 114 11.02 16.21 26.41
CA GLU A 114 10.07 17.29 26.70
C GLU A 114 8.61 16.85 26.63
N PHE A 115 8.34 15.63 26.15
CA PHE A 115 7.01 15.07 26.01
C PHE A 115 6.64 14.16 27.19
N ASP A 116 5.35 14.13 27.50
CA ASP A 116 4.83 13.28 28.57
C ASP A 116 4.77 11.81 28.13
N GLU A 117 4.56 11.57 26.83
CA GLU A 117 4.50 10.24 26.22
C GLU A 117 5.16 10.26 24.84
N VAL A 118 5.78 9.13 24.47
CA VAL A 118 6.39 8.93 23.17
C VAL A 118 5.85 7.68 22.49
N VAL A 119 5.40 7.81 21.26
CA VAL A 119 4.90 6.71 20.42
C VAL A 119 5.81 6.48 19.25
N LEU A 120 6.41 5.31 19.19
CA LEU A 120 7.26 4.90 18.07
C LEU A 120 6.43 4.19 17.00
N ALA A 121 6.31 4.81 15.83
CA ALA A 121 5.59 4.31 14.67
C ALA A 121 6.48 4.35 13.40
N THR A 122 7.76 4.05 13.58
CA THR A 122 8.82 4.19 12.57
C THR A 122 8.73 3.20 11.39
N GLY A 123 7.78 2.27 11.44
CA GLY A 123 7.54 1.32 10.35
C GLY A 123 8.59 0.22 10.27
N VAL A 124 8.83 -0.27 9.06
CA VAL A 124 9.74 -1.39 8.79
C VAL A 124 10.67 -1.05 7.62
N LEU A 125 11.89 -1.57 7.69
CA LEU A 125 12.84 -1.52 6.59
C LEU A 125 12.76 -2.81 5.76
N PRO A 126 13.06 -2.76 4.45
CA PRO A 126 13.20 -3.95 3.63
C PRO A 126 14.20 -4.92 4.24
N ARG A 127 13.84 -6.19 4.26
CA ARG A 127 14.77 -7.22 4.70
C ARG A 127 15.83 -7.43 3.63
N LYS A 128 17.10 -7.22 3.97
CA LYS A 128 18.20 -7.60 3.10
C LYS A 128 18.27 -9.14 3.01
N VAL A 129 18.21 -9.65 1.80
CA VAL A 129 18.36 -11.07 1.50
C VAL A 129 19.84 -11.31 1.22
N ASN A 130 20.43 -12.34 1.80
CA ASN A 130 21.81 -12.70 1.49
C ASN A 130 21.80 -13.83 0.45
N ILE A 131 22.09 -13.49 -0.80
CA ILE A 131 22.19 -14.41 -1.92
C ILE A 131 23.62 -14.36 -2.45
N LYS A 132 24.24 -15.52 -2.59
CA LYS A 132 25.62 -15.59 -3.09
C LYS A 132 25.73 -14.92 -4.46
N GLY A 133 26.64 -13.97 -4.59
CA GLY A 133 26.90 -13.23 -5.83
C GLY A 133 26.05 -11.97 -6.03
N GLN A 134 25.14 -11.64 -5.09
CA GLN A 134 24.31 -10.43 -5.25
C GLN A 134 25.13 -9.14 -5.22
N ASP A 135 26.21 -9.11 -4.45
CA ASP A 135 27.07 -7.94 -4.31
C ASP A 135 28.11 -7.83 -5.45
N ASP A 136 28.20 -8.86 -6.31
CA ASP A 136 29.12 -8.91 -7.46
C ASP A 136 28.47 -8.28 -8.72
N VAL A 137 27.22 -7.83 -8.63
CA VAL A 137 26.44 -7.34 -9.78
C VAL A 137 25.71 -6.02 -9.46
N ASN A 138 25.60 -5.16 -10.46
CA ASN A 138 25.02 -3.81 -10.32
C ASN A 138 23.54 -3.75 -10.69
N PHE A 139 22.81 -4.88 -10.68
CA PHE A 139 21.41 -4.97 -11.11
C PHE A 139 20.53 -5.71 -10.12
N VAL A 140 20.90 -5.71 -8.84
CA VAL A 140 20.06 -6.17 -7.74
C VAL A 140 19.56 -4.96 -6.97
N TYR A 141 18.25 -4.81 -6.92
CA TYR A 141 17.57 -3.64 -6.34
C TYR A 141 16.54 -4.09 -5.31
N ASP A 142 16.33 -3.29 -4.29
CA ASP A 142 15.17 -3.47 -3.45
C ASP A 142 13.91 -2.79 -4.06
N TYR A 143 12.74 -3.09 -3.49
CA TYR A 143 11.49 -2.56 -4.04
C TYR A 143 11.38 -1.03 -3.89
N GLN A 144 12.02 -0.43 -2.89
CA GLN A 144 11.99 1.01 -2.66
C GLN A 144 12.79 1.75 -3.73
N GLU A 145 13.96 1.23 -4.11
CA GLU A 145 14.77 1.76 -5.20
C GLU A 145 14.01 1.74 -6.53
N VAL A 146 13.27 0.66 -6.78
CA VAL A 146 12.46 0.53 -8.00
C VAL A 146 11.29 1.51 -8.00
N PHE A 147 10.56 1.67 -6.89
CA PHE A 147 9.45 2.63 -6.80
C PHE A 147 9.91 4.09 -6.89
N ASN A 148 11.07 4.41 -6.34
CA ASN A 148 11.65 5.75 -6.43
C ASN A 148 12.17 6.09 -7.83
N SER A 149 12.08 5.15 -8.78
CA SER A 149 12.59 5.32 -10.15
C SER A 149 14.09 5.63 -10.22
N GLU A 150 14.85 5.19 -9.23
CA GLU A 150 16.29 5.40 -9.14
C GLU A 150 17.07 4.43 -10.05
N VAL A 151 16.36 3.44 -10.63
CA VAL A 151 16.97 2.35 -11.37
C VAL A 151 16.35 2.15 -12.76
N SER A 152 17.16 1.75 -13.72
CA SER A 152 16.71 1.35 -15.04
C SER A 152 16.59 -0.18 -15.12
N LEU A 153 15.37 -0.67 -15.25
CA LEU A 153 15.08 -2.09 -15.32
C LEU A 153 15.21 -2.62 -16.76
N GLY A 154 15.88 -3.75 -16.88
CA GLY A 154 15.95 -4.49 -18.14
C GLY A 154 14.61 -5.14 -18.54
N ASN A 155 14.62 -5.90 -19.65
CA ASN A 155 13.43 -6.59 -20.16
C ASN A 155 13.17 -7.93 -19.45
N LYS A 156 14.18 -8.55 -18.83
CA LYS A 156 14.03 -9.80 -18.06
C LYS A 156 14.30 -9.52 -16.60
N ILE A 157 13.31 -9.78 -15.76
CA ILE A 157 13.32 -9.39 -14.34
C ILE A 157 12.94 -10.58 -13.49
N ALA A 158 13.78 -10.89 -12.49
CA ALA A 158 13.49 -11.89 -11.50
C ALA A 158 13.12 -11.19 -10.17
N ILE A 159 11.92 -11.45 -9.66
CA ILE A 159 11.45 -10.96 -8.36
C ILE A 159 11.60 -12.08 -7.33
N ILE A 160 12.44 -11.85 -6.32
CA ILE A 160 12.70 -12.84 -5.27
C ILE A 160 11.75 -12.61 -4.11
N GLY A 161 10.70 -13.43 -4.07
CA GLY A 161 9.63 -13.37 -3.08
C GLY A 161 8.27 -13.21 -3.73
N ALA A 162 7.46 -14.28 -3.72
CA ALA A 162 6.10 -14.29 -4.25
C ALA A 162 5.06 -14.08 -3.14
N GLY A 163 5.27 -13.09 -2.30
CA GLY A 163 4.30 -12.54 -1.35
C GLY A 163 3.59 -11.32 -1.93
N GLY A 164 2.79 -10.60 -1.11
CA GLY A 164 2.05 -9.41 -1.55
C GLY A 164 2.91 -8.39 -2.28
N ILE A 165 4.04 -8.00 -1.69
CA ILE A 165 4.97 -7.04 -2.32
C ILE A 165 5.52 -7.55 -3.65
N GLY A 166 5.81 -8.85 -3.76
CA GLY A 166 6.32 -9.43 -5.01
C GLY A 166 5.30 -9.35 -6.15
N PHE A 167 4.03 -9.61 -5.87
CA PHE A 167 2.94 -9.43 -6.83
C PHE A 167 2.70 -7.95 -7.17
N ASP A 168 2.70 -7.08 -6.17
CA ASP A 168 2.57 -5.64 -6.37
C ASP A 168 3.68 -5.09 -7.26
N MET A 169 4.92 -5.55 -7.07
CA MET A 169 6.05 -5.20 -7.92
C MET A 169 5.88 -5.73 -9.35
N ALA A 170 5.39 -6.97 -9.50
CA ALA A 170 5.14 -7.53 -10.83
C ALA A 170 4.08 -6.71 -11.57
N GLU A 171 2.99 -6.34 -10.93
CA GLU A 171 1.93 -5.48 -11.48
C GLU A 171 2.49 -4.10 -11.86
N TYR A 172 3.23 -3.46 -10.96
CA TYR A 172 3.85 -2.16 -11.19
C TYR A 172 4.81 -2.18 -12.40
N ILE A 173 5.69 -3.16 -12.45
CA ILE A 173 6.71 -3.28 -13.51
C ILE A 173 6.11 -3.67 -14.85
N SER A 174 5.05 -4.49 -14.87
CA SER A 174 4.37 -4.93 -16.10
C SER A 174 3.46 -3.87 -16.70
N SER A 175 3.04 -2.90 -15.89
CA SER A 175 2.15 -1.85 -16.32
C SER A 175 2.91 -0.72 -17.00
N SER A 176 2.28 -0.08 -17.98
CA SER A 176 2.82 1.09 -18.68
C SER A 176 1.75 2.16 -18.83
N GLY A 177 2.15 3.42 -18.61
CA GLY A 177 1.27 4.56 -18.77
C GLY A 177 0.27 4.74 -17.63
N ILE A 178 -0.87 5.38 -17.94
CA ILE A 178 -1.91 5.67 -16.94
C ILE A 178 -2.67 4.39 -16.61
N SER A 179 -2.84 4.12 -15.32
CA SER A 179 -3.61 2.96 -14.84
C SER A 179 -5.02 2.93 -15.46
N PRO A 180 -5.46 1.79 -16.00
CA PRO A 180 -6.80 1.64 -16.53
C PRO A 180 -7.91 1.96 -15.53
N THR A 181 -7.67 1.75 -14.24
CA THR A 181 -8.64 2.04 -13.17
C THR A 181 -8.99 3.53 -13.05
N LEU A 182 -8.15 4.41 -13.55
CA LEU A 182 -8.39 5.85 -13.59
C LEU A 182 -9.19 6.30 -14.83
N ASN A 183 -9.53 5.38 -15.74
CA ASN A 183 -10.28 5.68 -16.96
C ASN A 183 -11.26 4.55 -17.25
N LEU A 184 -12.55 4.84 -17.12
CA LEU A 184 -13.63 3.86 -17.29
C LEU A 184 -13.56 3.13 -18.63
N THR A 185 -13.34 3.86 -19.72
CA THR A 185 -13.28 3.25 -21.08
C THR A 185 -12.11 2.27 -21.19
N LYS A 186 -10.92 2.68 -20.76
CA LYS A 186 -9.74 1.80 -20.74
C LYS A 186 -9.91 0.59 -19.82
N TRP A 187 -10.60 0.78 -18.71
CA TRP A 187 -10.92 -0.31 -17.79
C TRP A 187 -11.87 -1.31 -18.46
N MET A 188 -12.93 -0.82 -19.09
CA MET A 188 -13.87 -1.65 -19.83
C MET A 188 -13.18 -2.43 -20.96
N GLU A 189 -12.35 -1.76 -21.74
CA GLU A 189 -11.55 -2.39 -22.79
C GLU A 189 -10.65 -3.51 -22.26
N LYS A 190 -9.90 -3.22 -21.16
CA LYS A 190 -9.01 -4.18 -20.51
C LYS A 190 -9.74 -5.45 -20.06
N TRP A 191 -10.97 -5.29 -19.55
CA TRP A 191 -11.76 -6.39 -19.00
C TRP A 191 -12.76 -6.99 -20.00
N GLY A 192 -12.81 -6.48 -21.22
CA GLY A 192 -13.78 -6.88 -22.22
C GLY A 192 -15.22 -6.58 -21.81
N VAL A 193 -15.43 -5.53 -20.98
CA VAL A 193 -16.77 -5.10 -20.56
C VAL A 193 -17.37 -4.21 -21.66
N VAL A 194 -18.59 -4.52 -22.05
CA VAL A 194 -19.32 -3.79 -23.09
C VAL A 194 -20.78 -3.58 -22.67
N ASP A 195 -21.49 -2.76 -23.45
CA ASP A 195 -22.90 -2.52 -23.23
C ASP A 195 -23.71 -3.84 -23.39
N PRO A 196 -24.52 -4.23 -22.40
CA PRO A 196 -25.36 -5.42 -22.47
C PRO A 196 -26.38 -5.42 -23.63
N GLU A 197 -26.71 -4.24 -24.18
CA GLU A 197 -27.56 -4.13 -25.37
C GLU A 197 -26.83 -4.57 -26.66
N LYS A 198 -25.49 -4.49 -26.63
CA LYS A 198 -24.65 -4.89 -27.79
C LYS A 198 -24.20 -6.34 -27.70
N GLU A 199 -23.79 -6.78 -26.49
CA GLU A 199 -23.34 -8.13 -26.25
C GLU A 199 -24.07 -8.75 -25.06
N ARG A 200 -24.63 -9.94 -25.25
CA ARG A 200 -25.35 -10.64 -24.20
C ARG A 200 -24.48 -10.88 -22.98
N GLY A 201 -24.92 -10.37 -21.82
CA GLY A 201 -24.19 -10.46 -20.56
C GLY A 201 -23.17 -9.34 -20.34
N GLY A 202 -23.03 -8.42 -21.29
CA GLY A 202 -22.16 -7.23 -21.15
C GLY A 202 -20.67 -7.53 -21.12
N VAL A 203 -20.24 -8.69 -21.67
CA VAL A 203 -18.83 -9.09 -21.73
C VAL A 203 -18.51 -9.69 -23.09
N LEU A 204 -17.43 -9.24 -23.68
CA LEU A 204 -16.92 -9.77 -24.95
C LEU A 204 -16.53 -11.25 -24.83
N PRO A 205 -16.65 -12.02 -25.93
CA PRO A 205 -16.03 -13.34 -26.00
C PRO A 205 -14.53 -13.26 -25.69
N LYS A 206 -14.00 -14.26 -25.00
CA LYS A 206 -12.58 -14.28 -24.58
C LYS A 206 -11.60 -14.09 -25.75
N SER A 207 -11.98 -14.52 -26.95
CA SER A 207 -11.20 -14.38 -28.18
C SER A 207 -11.08 -12.92 -28.65
N GLU A 208 -11.96 -12.04 -28.23
CA GLU A 208 -12.02 -10.63 -28.64
C GLU A 208 -11.41 -9.69 -27.59
N ILE A 209 -11.08 -10.22 -26.40
CA ILE A 209 -10.42 -9.43 -25.36
C ILE A 209 -8.95 -9.26 -25.70
N THR A 210 -8.53 -8.04 -25.96
CA THR A 210 -7.12 -7.72 -26.21
C THR A 210 -6.36 -7.72 -24.89
N LEU A 211 -5.58 -8.77 -24.66
CA LEU A 211 -4.66 -8.81 -23.52
C LEU A 211 -3.48 -7.88 -23.79
N ASN A 212 -3.32 -6.85 -23.00
CA ASN A 212 -2.10 -6.03 -23.00
C ASN A 212 -0.94 -6.89 -22.50
N THR A 213 -0.11 -7.38 -23.40
CA THR A 213 1.12 -8.08 -23.05
C THR A 213 2.19 -7.06 -22.69
N SER A 214 2.76 -7.20 -21.49
CA SER A 214 3.94 -6.44 -21.10
C SER A 214 5.11 -6.78 -22.06
N SER A 215 5.92 -5.78 -22.38
CA SER A 215 7.19 -5.99 -23.10
C SER A 215 8.27 -6.63 -22.20
N LYS A 216 7.99 -6.78 -20.91
CA LYS A 216 8.92 -7.31 -19.90
C LYS A 216 8.56 -8.74 -19.54
N GLU A 217 9.56 -9.58 -19.46
CA GLU A 217 9.48 -10.96 -18.99
C GLU A 217 9.79 -11.01 -17.50
N ILE A 218 8.79 -11.35 -16.66
CA ILE A 218 8.89 -11.29 -15.20
C ILE A 218 8.81 -12.69 -14.62
N PHE A 219 9.79 -13.04 -13.80
CA PHE A 219 9.88 -14.30 -13.08
C PHE A 219 9.65 -14.07 -11.59
N LEU A 220 8.59 -14.65 -11.04
CA LEU A 220 8.34 -14.67 -9.60
C LEU A 220 8.95 -15.92 -8.97
N LEU A 221 9.90 -15.73 -8.07
CA LEU A 221 10.64 -16.81 -7.42
C LEU A 221 10.23 -16.95 -5.95
N GLN A 222 9.95 -18.17 -5.51
CA GLN A 222 9.72 -18.45 -4.09
C GLN A 222 10.49 -19.69 -3.63
N ARG A 223 10.91 -19.66 -2.37
CA ARG A 223 11.63 -20.77 -1.74
C ARG A 223 10.72 -21.97 -1.41
N LYS A 224 9.46 -21.70 -1.11
CA LYS A 224 8.50 -22.73 -0.68
C LYS A 224 7.92 -23.44 -1.89
N ASN A 225 7.84 -24.76 -1.83
CA ASN A 225 7.14 -25.57 -2.82
C ASN A 225 5.63 -25.58 -2.53
N GLU A 226 5.00 -24.45 -2.71
CA GLU A 226 3.56 -24.25 -2.59
C GLU A 226 3.11 -23.27 -3.68
N LYS A 227 1.80 -23.22 -3.92
CA LYS A 227 1.24 -22.31 -4.91
C LYS A 227 1.62 -20.86 -4.62
N LEU A 228 2.03 -20.12 -5.66
CA LEU A 228 2.33 -18.71 -5.56
C LEU A 228 1.11 -17.95 -5.05
N GLY A 229 1.31 -16.95 -4.21
CA GLY A 229 0.22 -16.15 -3.66
C GLY A 229 -0.72 -16.84 -2.66
N LYS A 230 -0.47 -18.09 -2.25
CA LYS A 230 -1.34 -18.86 -1.33
C LYS A 230 -1.71 -18.11 -0.03
N ARG A 231 -0.88 -17.16 0.37
CA ARG A 231 -1.07 -16.35 1.59
C ARG A 231 -1.69 -14.98 1.32
N LEU A 232 -1.98 -14.66 0.09
CA LEU A 232 -2.74 -13.46 -0.26
C LEU A 232 -4.19 -13.65 0.16
N GLY A 233 -4.87 -12.56 0.49
CA GLY A 233 -6.30 -12.59 0.73
C GLY A 233 -7.05 -13.17 -0.46
N THR A 234 -8.17 -13.86 -0.20
CA THR A 234 -8.92 -14.59 -1.23
C THR A 234 -9.30 -13.71 -2.41
N VAL A 235 -9.70 -12.46 -2.15
CA VAL A 235 -10.08 -11.50 -3.20
C VAL A 235 -8.86 -11.11 -4.05
N SER A 236 -7.76 -10.74 -3.41
CA SER A 236 -6.51 -10.40 -4.11
C SER A 236 -6.00 -11.57 -4.95
N TYR A 237 -6.04 -12.78 -4.39
CA TYR A 237 -5.63 -13.99 -5.09
C TYR A 237 -6.49 -14.28 -6.32
N THR A 238 -7.81 -14.14 -6.21
CA THR A 238 -8.74 -14.36 -7.32
C THR A 238 -8.51 -13.34 -8.43
N HIS A 239 -8.29 -12.08 -8.05
CA HIS A 239 -8.01 -11.00 -8.98
C HIS A 239 -6.73 -11.22 -9.77
N LEU A 240 -5.63 -11.54 -9.09
CA LEU A 240 -4.35 -11.85 -9.72
C LEU A 240 -4.46 -13.07 -10.64
N ARG A 241 -5.19 -14.11 -10.23
CA ARG A 241 -5.36 -15.33 -11.02
C ARG A 241 -6.19 -15.12 -12.28
N ALA A 242 -7.09 -14.15 -12.31
CA ALA A 242 -7.82 -13.78 -13.52
C ALA A 242 -6.86 -13.23 -14.61
N HIS A 243 -5.70 -12.70 -14.22
CA HIS A 243 -4.64 -12.25 -15.12
C HIS A 243 -3.63 -13.35 -15.47
N GLU A 244 -3.56 -14.45 -14.69
CA GLU A 244 -2.65 -15.59 -14.94
C GLU A 244 -3.17 -16.54 -16.04
N THR A 245 -3.78 -16.06 -17.10
CA THR A 245 -4.21 -16.92 -18.21
C THR A 245 -3.11 -17.21 -19.22
N SER A 246 -1.85 -17.18 -18.83
CA SER A 246 -0.76 -17.58 -19.71
C SER A 246 0.17 -18.58 -19.06
N THR A 247 0.07 -19.79 -19.59
CA THR A 247 1.06 -20.85 -19.66
C THR A 247 1.61 -21.42 -18.36
N TYR A 248 1.11 -22.59 -18.06
CA TYR A 248 1.94 -23.68 -17.55
C TYR A 248 2.65 -24.36 -18.72
#